data_02b663f9f7f0a9de0eb06ce09fe5d648
#
_entry.id   02b663f9f7f0a9de0eb06ce09fe5d648
#
_cell.length_a   1.000
_cell.length_b   1.000
_cell.length_c   1.000
_cell.angle_alpha   90.00
_cell.angle_beta   90.00
_cell.angle_gamma   90.00
#
_symmetry.space_group_name_H-M   'P 1'
#
loop_
_entity.id
_entity.type
_entity.pdbx_description
1 polymer ?
#
loop_
_entity_poly.entity_id
_entity_poly.type
_entity_poly.pdbx_seq_one_letter_code
_entity_poly.pdbx_strand_id
1 'polypeptide(L)'
;MARPRAKQRRKPSARRTRRRKPTLRAAPRSNAGVLPIFAHDVRTALTGVLALGELLARSNLGERERRWASDIKTSAEYLAALTSLVIDGAKAGAGSLTLQQEVFAPRALIAALDAALIVRAETKGLRAAITIADNVPERLIGDPVRLRAALENLLDNAVKFTDQGAVELELRAEPTTAGRVRLHCIVRDSGIGLTRAEIKRLFRPFAQASVEIAQRYGGAGLGLSIVKTLAKRMGGDLTVTSTPGGGSAFHFTAMLPVAPDEGAKAAPASQRR
;
A
#
# COMPACT_ATOMS: atom_id res chain seq x y z
N MET A 1 80.70 -60.34 -25.38
CA MET A 1 80.57 -59.50 -24.15
C MET A 1 79.20 -58.86 -24.15
N ALA A 2 78.25 -59.41 -23.40
CA ALA A 2 76.88 -58.98 -23.32
C ALA A 2 76.57 -58.56 -21.87
N ARG A 3 76.13 -57.29 -21.67
CA ARG A 3 75.74 -56.79 -20.37
C ARG A 3 74.25 -57.15 -20.11
N PRO A 4 73.85 -57.50 -18.90
CA PRO A 4 72.51 -57.92 -18.59
C PRO A 4 71.61 -56.73 -18.33
N ARG A 5 70.36 -56.81 -18.84
CA ARG A 5 69.27 -55.84 -18.63
C ARG A 5 68.73 -55.97 -17.20
N ALA A 6 68.68 -54.84 -16.49
CA ALA A 6 68.02 -54.67 -15.18
C ALA A 6 66.51 -54.72 -15.30
N LYS A 7 65.88 -55.60 -14.52
CA LYS A 7 64.39 -55.65 -14.36
C LYS A 7 63.92 -54.52 -13.49
N GLN A 8 63.18 -53.60 -14.09
CA GLN A 8 62.41 -52.52 -13.29
C GLN A 8 61.21 -53.17 -12.59
N ARG A 9 61.26 -53.16 -11.28
CA ARG A 9 60.12 -53.49 -10.39
C ARG A 9 59.07 -52.37 -10.46
N ARG A 10 57.86 -52.69 -10.94
CA ARG A 10 56.68 -51.83 -10.85
C ARG A 10 56.19 -51.76 -9.39
N LYS A 11 56.15 -50.56 -8.82
CA LYS A 11 55.47 -50.31 -7.54
C LYS A 11 53.96 -50.32 -7.75
N PRO A 12 53.11 -50.85 -6.81
CA PRO A 12 51.64 -50.77 -6.90
C PRO A 12 51.17 -49.39 -6.58
N SER A 13 50.30 -48.84 -7.42
CA SER A 13 49.67 -47.55 -7.23
C SER A 13 48.64 -47.63 -6.09
N ALA A 14 48.83 -46.83 -5.04
CA ALA A 14 47.89 -46.67 -3.96
C ALA A 14 46.63 -45.99 -4.47
N ARG A 15 45.52 -46.72 -4.48
CA ARG A 15 44.16 -46.29 -4.78
C ARG A 15 43.69 -45.30 -3.68
N ARG A 16 43.81 -44.00 -3.94
CA ARG A 16 43.41 -42.95 -3.06
C ARG A 16 41.86 -42.91 -3.03
N THR A 17 41.24 -43.52 -2.03
CA THR A 17 39.82 -43.42 -1.72
C THR A 17 39.50 -41.98 -1.36
N ARG A 18 38.85 -41.27 -2.28
CA ARG A 18 38.27 -39.94 -2.03
C ARG A 18 37.15 -40.09 -0.99
N ARG A 19 37.47 -39.77 0.25
CA ARG A 19 36.49 -39.58 1.35
C ARG A 19 35.54 -38.45 0.94
N ARG A 20 34.31 -38.79 0.49
CA ARG A 20 33.23 -37.86 0.29
C ARG A 20 32.92 -37.19 1.64
N LYS A 21 33.16 -35.89 1.77
CA LYS A 21 32.64 -35.10 2.88
C LYS A 21 31.12 -35.16 2.81
N PRO A 22 30.41 -35.43 3.92
CA PRO A 22 28.97 -35.30 3.94
C PRO A 22 28.63 -33.79 3.80
N THR A 23 28.04 -33.43 2.68
CA THR A 23 27.36 -32.14 2.55
C THR A 23 26.14 -32.16 3.47
N LEU A 24 26.24 -31.51 4.61
CA LEU A 24 25.13 -31.13 5.43
C LEU A 24 24.22 -30.20 4.57
N ARG A 25 23.22 -30.80 3.96
CA ARG A 25 22.12 -30.10 3.35
C ARG A 25 21.33 -29.50 4.50
N ALA A 26 21.63 -28.24 4.86
CA ALA A 26 20.79 -27.46 5.75
C ALA A 26 19.41 -27.38 5.08
N ALA A 27 18.45 -28.13 5.60
CA ALA A 27 17.06 -27.95 5.26
C ALA A 27 16.68 -26.51 5.65
N PRO A 28 16.03 -25.74 4.77
CA PRO A 28 15.48 -24.45 5.17
C PRO A 28 14.44 -24.70 6.25
N ARG A 29 14.73 -24.28 7.48
CA ARG A 29 13.74 -24.24 8.54
C ARG A 29 12.63 -23.33 8.04
N SER A 30 11.48 -23.91 7.72
CA SER A 30 10.29 -23.18 7.33
C SER A 30 9.81 -22.34 8.52
N ASN A 31 10.08 -21.03 8.50
CA ASN A 31 9.50 -20.05 9.41
C ASN A 31 7.98 -19.86 9.18
N ALA A 32 7.35 -20.74 8.44
CA ALA A 32 5.95 -20.63 8.02
C ALA A 32 4.93 -20.67 9.17
N GLY A 33 5.32 -21.18 10.35
CA GLY A 33 4.40 -21.28 11.49
C GLY A 33 4.50 -20.13 12.51
N VAL A 34 5.64 -19.46 12.63
CA VAL A 34 5.88 -18.45 13.67
C VAL A 34 5.35 -17.06 13.26
N LEU A 35 5.47 -16.73 11.98
CA LEU A 35 5.04 -15.42 11.47
C LEU A 35 3.53 -15.12 11.62
N PRO A 36 2.60 -16.05 11.32
CA PRO A 36 1.17 -15.79 11.51
C PRO A 36 0.76 -15.55 12.96
N ILE A 37 1.39 -16.26 13.91
CA ILE A 37 1.14 -16.11 15.35
C ILE A 37 1.66 -14.76 15.81
N PHE A 38 2.91 -14.45 15.51
CA PHE A 38 3.53 -13.14 15.81
C PHE A 38 2.71 -11.98 15.25
N ALA A 39 2.22 -12.15 14.04
CA ALA A 39 1.40 -11.16 13.36
C ALA A 39 0.04 -10.93 14.01
N HIS A 40 -0.61 -12.00 14.48
CA HIS A 40 -1.84 -11.90 15.24
C HIS A 40 -1.62 -11.15 16.56
N ASP A 41 -0.54 -11.46 17.26
CA ASP A 41 -0.23 -10.86 18.56
C ASP A 41 0.10 -9.36 18.41
N VAL A 42 0.87 -9.00 17.38
CA VAL A 42 1.15 -7.58 17.06
C VAL A 42 -0.14 -6.84 16.68
N ARG A 43 -1.03 -7.45 15.88
CA ARG A 43 -2.32 -6.83 15.52
C ARG A 43 -3.19 -6.61 16.75
N THR A 44 -3.26 -7.57 17.65
CA THR A 44 -4.04 -7.49 18.89
C THR A 44 -3.50 -6.36 19.78
N ALA A 45 -2.19 -6.29 19.96
CA ALA A 45 -1.55 -5.22 20.74
C ALA A 45 -1.83 -3.83 20.12
N LEU A 46 -1.72 -3.71 18.80
CA LEU A 46 -1.97 -2.45 18.08
C LEU A 46 -3.44 -2.03 18.13
N THR A 47 -4.38 -2.98 18.09
CA THR A 47 -5.81 -2.69 18.28
C THR A 47 -6.06 -2.08 19.66
N GLY A 48 -5.40 -2.59 20.69
CA GLY A 48 -5.45 -2.01 22.04
C GLY A 48 -4.90 -0.58 22.10
N VAL A 49 -3.75 -0.33 21.46
CA VAL A 49 -3.13 1.01 21.40
C VAL A 49 -4.03 1.99 20.63
N LEU A 50 -4.64 1.56 19.53
CA LEU A 50 -5.58 2.38 18.75
C LEU A 50 -6.82 2.74 19.57
N ALA A 51 -7.43 1.78 20.26
CA ALA A 51 -8.58 2.02 21.12
C ALA A 51 -8.27 3.02 22.24
N LEU A 52 -7.11 2.89 22.89
CA LEU A 52 -6.64 3.83 23.89
C LEU A 52 -6.36 5.22 23.31
N GLY A 53 -5.74 5.29 22.12
CA GLY A 53 -5.52 6.55 21.41
C GLY A 53 -6.83 7.27 21.06
N GLU A 54 -7.87 6.54 20.66
CA GLU A 54 -9.20 7.09 20.39
C GLU A 54 -9.90 7.57 21.67
N LEU A 55 -9.81 6.82 22.75
CA LEU A 55 -10.37 7.24 24.05
C LEU A 55 -9.68 8.50 24.57
N LEU A 56 -8.34 8.57 24.46
CA LEU A 56 -7.58 9.76 24.80
C LEU A 56 -7.98 10.96 23.94
N ALA A 57 -8.12 10.77 22.63
CA ALA A 57 -8.52 11.86 21.72
C ALA A 57 -9.93 12.42 22.02
N ARG A 58 -10.82 11.61 22.62
CA ARG A 58 -12.17 12.03 23.06
C ARG A 58 -12.20 12.56 24.50
N SER A 59 -11.11 12.47 25.24
CA SER A 59 -11.02 12.97 26.61
C SER A 59 -10.77 14.49 26.63
N ASN A 60 -11.06 15.12 27.76
CA ASN A 60 -10.81 16.57 27.93
C ASN A 60 -9.31 16.82 28.17
N LEU A 61 -8.53 16.77 27.11
CA LEU A 61 -7.09 16.94 27.10
C LEU A 61 -6.70 18.37 26.71
N GLY A 62 -5.60 18.85 27.27
CA GLY A 62 -4.93 20.04 26.76
C GLY A 62 -4.43 19.86 25.31
N GLU A 63 -4.12 20.95 24.63
CA GLU A 63 -3.68 20.89 23.22
C GLU A 63 -2.40 20.06 23.00
N ARG A 64 -1.51 20.03 23.96
CA ARG A 64 -0.26 19.28 23.92
C ARG A 64 -0.52 17.77 24.03
N GLU A 65 -1.35 17.36 24.99
CA GLU A 65 -1.71 15.97 25.22
C GLU A 65 -2.56 15.43 24.07
N ARG A 66 -3.44 16.26 23.50
CA ARG A 66 -4.22 15.91 22.31
C ARG A 66 -3.33 15.64 21.10
N ARG A 67 -2.26 16.43 20.92
CA ARG A 67 -1.25 16.14 19.88
C ARG A 67 -0.56 14.82 20.12
N TRP A 68 -0.12 14.52 21.33
CA TRP A 68 0.48 13.23 21.66
C TRP A 68 -0.44 12.05 21.42
N ALA A 69 -1.72 12.14 21.78
CA ALA A 69 -2.72 11.10 21.52
C ALA A 69 -2.91 10.87 20.00
N SER A 70 -2.92 11.93 19.20
CA SER A 70 -2.97 11.86 17.74
C SER A 70 -1.71 11.19 17.15
N ASP A 71 -0.52 11.51 17.65
CA ASP A 71 0.74 10.92 17.19
C ASP A 71 0.82 9.44 17.55
N ILE A 72 0.35 9.04 18.73
CA ILE A 72 0.26 7.63 19.16
C ILE A 72 -0.71 6.87 18.24
N LYS A 73 -1.90 7.41 17.98
CA LYS A 73 -2.87 6.81 17.06
C LYS A 73 -2.28 6.60 15.67
N THR A 74 -1.70 7.65 15.09
CA THR A 74 -1.06 7.61 13.76
C THR A 74 0.07 6.57 13.70
N SER A 75 0.88 6.47 14.76
CA SER A 75 1.95 5.50 14.84
C SER A 75 1.43 4.06 14.95
N ALA A 76 0.34 3.85 15.69
CA ALA A 76 -0.28 2.53 15.82
C ALA A 76 -0.97 2.08 14.53
N GLU A 77 -1.70 2.96 13.85
CA GLU A 77 -2.28 2.71 12.51
C GLU A 77 -1.20 2.31 11.50
N TYR A 78 -0.08 3.00 11.56
CA TYR A 78 1.08 2.69 10.75
C TYR A 78 1.67 1.30 11.02
N LEU A 79 1.93 0.97 12.29
CA LEU A 79 2.46 -0.34 12.67
C LEU A 79 1.48 -1.46 12.28
N ALA A 80 0.18 -1.22 12.37
CA ALA A 80 -0.84 -2.17 11.90
C ALA A 80 -0.74 -2.39 10.38
N ALA A 81 -0.58 -1.33 9.59
CA ALA A 81 -0.39 -1.42 8.15
C ALA A 81 0.90 -2.14 7.77
N LEU A 82 2.03 -1.82 8.42
CA LEU A 82 3.31 -2.52 8.23
C LEU A 82 3.23 -4.00 8.59
N THR A 83 2.61 -4.31 9.73
CA THR A 83 2.43 -5.69 10.17
C THR A 83 1.62 -6.48 9.14
N SER A 84 0.54 -5.89 8.62
CA SER A 84 -0.24 -6.51 7.54
C SER A 84 0.60 -6.72 6.26
N LEU A 85 1.43 -5.75 5.88
CA LEU A 85 2.35 -5.88 4.73
C LEU A 85 3.37 -7.02 4.91
N VAL A 86 3.96 -7.15 6.10
CA VAL A 86 4.94 -8.21 6.42
C VAL A 86 4.28 -9.59 6.44
N ILE A 87 3.07 -9.69 7.03
CA ILE A 87 2.32 -10.94 7.12
C ILE A 87 1.89 -11.43 5.74
N ASP A 88 1.32 -10.54 4.96
CA ASP A 88 0.87 -10.85 3.60
C ASP A 88 2.06 -11.25 2.73
N GLY A 89 3.22 -10.61 2.90
CA GLY A 89 4.47 -10.99 2.24
C GLY A 89 4.99 -12.38 2.64
N ALA A 90 4.83 -12.76 3.89
CA ALA A 90 5.30 -14.04 4.41
C ALA A 90 4.35 -15.22 4.11
N LYS A 91 3.03 -15.00 4.12
CA LYS A 91 2.03 -16.02 3.74
C LYS A 91 2.11 -16.42 2.28
N ALA A 92 2.56 -15.53 1.41
CA ALA A 92 2.60 -15.75 -0.03
C ALA A 92 3.92 -16.36 -0.55
N GLY A 93 4.87 -16.70 0.32
CA GLY A 93 6.10 -17.42 -0.06
C GLY A 93 6.96 -16.72 -1.10
N ALA A 94 6.94 -15.43 -1.18
CA ALA A 94 7.74 -14.45 -1.90
C ALA A 94 6.86 -13.20 -2.22
N GLY A 95 6.73 -12.31 -1.25
CA GLY A 95 6.44 -10.90 -1.56
C GLY A 95 5.06 -10.53 -2.10
N SER A 96 4.01 -11.33 -1.93
CA SER A 96 2.69 -11.01 -2.47
C SER A 96 1.69 -10.61 -1.38
N LEU A 97 1.39 -9.33 -1.34
CA LEU A 97 0.21 -8.78 -0.68
C LEU A 97 -1.01 -9.31 -1.42
N THR A 98 -1.78 -10.21 -0.84
CA THR A 98 -2.99 -10.72 -1.47
C THR A 98 -4.08 -9.65 -1.36
N LEU A 99 -4.46 -9.07 -2.49
CA LEU A 99 -5.61 -8.18 -2.57
C LEU A 99 -6.90 -8.99 -2.50
N GLN A 100 -7.87 -8.51 -1.75
CA GLN A 100 -9.21 -9.06 -1.80
C GLN A 100 -9.84 -8.76 -3.15
N GLN A 101 -10.72 -9.67 -3.61
CA GLN A 101 -11.42 -9.51 -4.88
C GLN A 101 -12.92 -9.50 -4.57
N GLU A 102 -13.42 -8.32 -4.23
CA GLU A 102 -14.82 -8.09 -3.90
C GLU A 102 -15.48 -7.23 -4.96
N VAL A 103 -16.75 -7.47 -5.22
CA VAL A 103 -17.55 -6.58 -6.06
C VAL A 103 -17.94 -5.37 -5.23
N PHE A 104 -17.65 -4.18 -5.72
CA PHE A 104 -17.99 -2.93 -5.03
C PHE A 104 -18.46 -1.86 -6.02
N ALA A 105 -19.20 -0.88 -5.50
CA ALA A 105 -19.63 0.31 -6.22
C ALA A 105 -18.66 1.46 -5.98
N PRO A 106 -17.86 1.91 -6.96
CA PRO A 106 -16.92 3.02 -6.78
C PRO A 106 -17.59 4.31 -6.34
N ARG A 107 -18.77 4.62 -6.88
CA ARG A 107 -19.54 5.83 -6.51
C ARG A 107 -19.92 5.84 -5.04
N ALA A 108 -20.32 4.70 -4.46
CA ALA A 108 -20.66 4.60 -3.05
C ALA A 108 -19.41 4.76 -2.14
N LEU A 109 -18.28 4.18 -2.55
CA LEU A 109 -17.02 4.36 -1.85
C LEU A 109 -16.61 5.83 -1.80
N ILE A 110 -16.70 6.53 -2.93
CA ILE A 110 -16.35 7.95 -3.04
C ILE A 110 -17.33 8.82 -2.25
N ALA A 111 -18.64 8.53 -2.26
CA ALA A 111 -19.62 9.27 -1.46
C ALA A 111 -19.34 9.21 0.05
N ALA A 112 -18.84 8.06 0.53
CA ALA A 112 -18.41 7.93 1.93
C ALA A 112 -17.15 8.77 2.25
N LEU A 113 -16.24 8.93 1.29
CA LEU A 113 -15.07 9.81 1.42
C LEU A 113 -15.45 11.28 1.37
N ASP A 114 -16.44 11.65 0.56
CA ASP A 114 -16.93 13.03 0.42
C ASP A 114 -17.42 13.58 1.75
N ALA A 115 -18.33 12.86 2.41
CA ALA A 115 -18.84 13.24 3.71
C ALA A 115 -17.72 13.50 4.75
N ALA A 116 -16.69 12.63 4.75
CA ALA A 116 -15.57 12.76 5.67
C ALA A 116 -14.62 13.90 5.28
N LEU A 117 -14.43 14.16 3.99
CA LEU A 117 -13.60 15.25 3.48
C LEU A 117 -14.22 16.60 3.79
N ILE A 118 -15.51 16.78 3.54
CA ILE A 118 -16.24 18.04 3.81
C ILE A 118 -16.04 18.45 5.27
N VAL A 119 -16.31 17.57 6.23
CA VAL A 119 -16.18 17.87 7.66
C VAL A 119 -14.74 18.31 8.02
N ARG A 120 -13.72 17.62 7.47
CA ARG A 120 -12.32 17.97 7.74
C ARG A 120 -11.88 19.27 7.08
N ALA A 121 -12.35 19.53 5.86
CA ALA A 121 -12.05 20.76 5.14
C ALA A 121 -12.71 21.98 5.81
N GLU A 122 -13.99 21.87 6.20
CA GLU A 122 -14.73 22.93 6.91
C GLU A 122 -14.05 23.31 8.23
N THR A 123 -13.56 22.35 9.00
CA THR A 123 -12.82 22.60 10.25
C THR A 123 -11.59 23.49 10.04
N LYS A 124 -11.01 23.47 8.83
CA LYS A 124 -9.88 24.30 8.44
C LYS A 124 -10.25 25.52 7.58
N GLY A 125 -11.54 25.71 7.27
CA GLY A 125 -11.99 26.77 6.37
C GLY A 125 -11.59 26.55 4.91
N LEU A 126 -11.33 25.30 4.50
CA LEU A 126 -10.99 24.94 3.13
C LEU A 126 -12.25 24.62 2.32
N ARG A 127 -12.19 24.87 1.02
CA ARG A 127 -13.20 24.36 0.09
C ARG A 127 -12.87 22.90 -0.26
N ALA A 128 -13.90 22.05 -0.31
CA ALA A 128 -13.78 20.67 -0.73
C ALA A 128 -14.69 20.39 -1.93
N ALA A 129 -14.21 19.61 -2.90
CA ALA A 129 -15.03 19.17 -4.02
C ALA A 129 -14.65 17.75 -4.44
N ILE A 130 -15.68 16.95 -4.76
CA ILE A 130 -15.48 15.63 -5.38
C ILE A 130 -16.23 15.57 -6.70
N THR A 131 -15.54 15.11 -7.74
CA THR A 131 -16.10 14.91 -9.07
C THR A 131 -15.92 13.46 -9.50
N ILE A 132 -17.01 12.86 -9.96
CA ILE A 132 -17.00 11.50 -10.52
C ILE A 132 -17.44 11.58 -11.97
N ALA A 133 -16.57 11.22 -12.89
CA ALA A 133 -16.89 11.20 -14.30
C ALA A 133 -17.93 10.11 -14.65
N ASP A 134 -18.72 10.36 -15.69
CA ASP A 134 -19.80 9.45 -16.12
C ASP A 134 -19.28 8.09 -16.59
N ASN A 135 -18.05 8.04 -17.10
CA ASN A 135 -17.40 6.81 -17.58
C ASN A 135 -16.94 5.85 -16.48
N VAL A 136 -17.15 6.15 -15.20
CA VAL A 136 -16.84 5.24 -14.08
C VAL A 136 -17.91 4.15 -14.02
N PRO A 137 -17.53 2.86 -14.17
CA PRO A 137 -18.48 1.75 -14.10
C PRO A 137 -19.21 1.70 -12.76
N GLU A 138 -20.45 1.21 -12.77
CA GLU A 138 -21.26 1.07 -11.56
C GLU A 138 -20.65 0.07 -10.57
N ARG A 139 -20.06 -1.01 -11.08
CA ARG A 139 -19.50 -2.10 -10.26
C ARG A 139 -18.13 -2.51 -10.77
N LEU A 140 -17.18 -2.59 -9.85
CA LEU A 140 -15.81 -3.06 -10.09
C LEU A 140 -15.48 -4.23 -9.17
N ILE A 141 -14.47 -5.02 -9.53
CA ILE A 141 -13.93 -6.09 -8.69
C ILE A 141 -12.56 -5.64 -8.20
N GLY A 142 -12.34 -5.67 -6.87
CA GLY A 142 -11.08 -5.27 -6.26
C GLY A 142 -11.14 -5.29 -4.74
N ASP A 143 -10.24 -4.55 -4.11
CA ASP A 143 -10.16 -4.42 -2.66
C ASP A 143 -10.63 -3.01 -2.22
N PRO A 144 -11.94 -2.84 -1.94
CA PRO A 144 -12.51 -1.53 -1.61
C PRO A 144 -11.96 -0.97 -0.28
N VAL A 145 -11.62 -1.84 0.67
CA VAL A 145 -11.09 -1.41 1.97
C VAL A 145 -9.72 -0.75 1.80
N ARG A 146 -8.85 -1.38 1.04
CA ARG A 146 -7.51 -0.85 0.77
C ARG A 146 -7.52 0.35 -0.16
N LEU A 147 -8.40 0.34 -1.16
CA LEU A 147 -8.58 1.51 -2.04
C LEU A 147 -9.05 2.73 -1.22
N ARG A 148 -10.03 2.53 -0.34
CA ARG A 148 -10.52 3.57 0.57
C ARG A 148 -9.38 4.11 1.45
N ALA A 149 -8.63 3.24 2.12
CA ALA A 149 -7.51 3.65 2.98
C ALA A 149 -6.43 4.43 2.22
N ALA A 150 -6.15 4.05 0.96
CA ALA A 150 -5.22 4.79 0.11
C ALA A 150 -5.72 6.21 -0.19
N LEU A 151 -7.01 6.36 -0.56
CA LEU A 151 -7.60 7.65 -0.87
C LEU A 151 -7.76 8.53 0.39
N GLU A 152 -8.14 7.95 1.54
CA GLU A 152 -8.15 8.66 2.82
C GLU A 152 -6.78 9.23 3.14
N ASN A 153 -5.71 8.47 2.97
CA ASN A 153 -4.35 8.94 3.21
C ASN A 153 -3.97 10.13 2.30
N LEU A 154 -4.36 10.09 1.02
CA LEU A 154 -4.10 11.18 0.09
C LEU A 154 -4.91 12.44 0.45
N LEU A 155 -6.19 12.28 0.80
CA LEU A 155 -7.08 13.39 1.20
C LEU A 155 -6.63 14.01 2.52
N ASP A 156 -6.23 13.18 3.50
CA ASP A 156 -5.70 13.67 4.78
C ASP A 156 -4.43 14.50 4.58
N ASN A 157 -3.54 14.06 3.70
CA ASN A 157 -2.35 14.83 3.34
C ASN A 157 -2.73 16.15 2.65
N ALA A 158 -3.68 16.15 1.72
CA ALA A 158 -4.14 17.33 1.03
C ALA A 158 -4.72 18.38 2.01
N VAL A 159 -5.61 17.96 2.90
CA VAL A 159 -6.16 18.86 3.96
C VAL A 159 -5.07 19.33 4.91
N LYS A 160 -4.16 18.44 5.30
CA LYS A 160 -3.08 18.70 6.25
C LYS A 160 -2.14 19.79 5.74
N PHE A 161 -1.70 19.70 4.48
CA PHE A 161 -0.69 20.59 3.89
C PHE A 161 -1.28 21.82 3.17
N THR A 162 -2.60 22.01 3.24
CA THR A 162 -3.29 23.20 2.73
C THR A 162 -3.75 24.05 3.91
N ASP A 163 -3.23 25.26 4.02
CA ASP A 163 -3.66 26.21 5.07
C ASP A 163 -4.86 27.03 4.61
N GLN A 164 -4.94 27.36 3.32
CA GLN A 164 -6.04 28.11 2.70
C GLN A 164 -6.26 27.63 1.25
N GLY A 165 -7.51 27.70 0.78
CA GLY A 165 -7.85 27.35 -0.59
C GLY A 165 -8.76 26.13 -0.72
N ALA A 166 -8.35 25.10 -1.47
CA ALA A 166 -9.21 23.98 -1.83
C ALA A 166 -8.50 22.63 -1.85
N VAL A 167 -9.28 21.57 -1.60
CA VAL A 167 -8.91 20.18 -1.82
C VAL A 167 -9.95 19.53 -2.71
N GLU A 168 -9.50 18.84 -3.75
CA GLU A 168 -10.37 18.24 -4.76
C GLU A 168 -10.00 16.76 -4.98
N LEU A 169 -11.03 15.91 -5.16
CA LEU A 169 -10.88 14.54 -5.63
C LEU A 169 -11.63 14.37 -6.95
N GLU A 170 -10.92 13.92 -7.97
CA GLU A 170 -11.51 13.54 -9.26
C GLU A 170 -11.40 12.03 -9.44
N LEU A 171 -12.51 11.35 -9.74
CA LEU A 171 -12.56 9.95 -10.12
C LEU A 171 -12.95 9.82 -11.58
N ARG A 172 -12.17 9.10 -12.37
CA ARG A 172 -12.47 8.76 -13.76
C ARG A 172 -11.99 7.35 -14.09
N ALA A 173 -12.54 6.75 -15.15
CA ALA A 173 -12.13 5.44 -15.62
C ALA A 173 -11.73 5.49 -17.09
N GLU A 174 -10.69 4.76 -17.46
CA GLU A 174 -10.25 4.56 -18.83
C GLU A 174 -10.44 3.09 -19.18
N PRO A 175 -11.27 2.73 -20.18
CA PRO A 175 -11.41 1.36 -20.62
C PRO A 175 -10.07 0.80 -21.10
N THR A 176 -9.80 -0.45 -20.75
CA THR A 176 -8.64 -1.20 -21.23
C THR A 176 -9.09 -2.49 -21.89
N THR A 177 -8.16 -3.26 -22.43
CA THR A 177 -8.45 -4.57 -23.02
C THR A 177 -8.95 -5.55 -21.96
N ALA A 178 -9.75 -6.55 -22.38
CA ALA A 178 -10.20 -7.68 -21.56
C ALA A 178 -11.15 -7.35 -20.39
N GLY A 179 -12.08 -6.43 -20.55
CA GLY A 179 -13.13 -6.16 -19.55
C GLY A 179 -12.59 -5.53 -18.25
N ARG A 180 -11.46 -4.84 -18.33
CA ARG A 180 -10.87 -4.08 -17.23
C ARG A 180 -10.89 -2.59 -17.50
N VAL A 181 -10.81 -1.82 -16.44
CA VAL A 181 -10.64 -0.37 -16.51
C VAL A 181 -9.40 0.04 -15.72
N ARG A 182 -8.76 1.11 -16.19
CA ARG A 182 -7.81 1.85 -15.38
C ARG A 182 -8.60 2.92 -14.64
N LEU A 183 -8.74 2.74 -13.33
CA LEU A 183 -9.35 3.72 -12.45
C LEU A 183 -8.31 4.78 -12.11
N HIS A 184 -8.66 6.05 -12.28
CA HIS A 184 -7.84 7.20 -11.98
C HIS A 184 -8.48 7.96 -10.81
N CYS A 185 -7.76 8.10 -9.71
CA CYS A 185 -8.14 8.92 -8.57
C CYS A 185 -7.11 10.04 -8.46
N ILE A 186 -7.53 11.28 -8.66
CA ILE A 186 -6.65 12.44 -8.66
C ILE A 186 -7.03 13.33 -7.50
N VAL A 187 -6.15 13.44 -6.51
CA VAL A 187 -6.31 14.35 -5.36
C VAL A 187 -5.47 15.58 -5.62
N ARG A 188 -6.12 16.75 -5.68
CA ARG A 188 -5.49 18.06 -5.85
C ARG A 188 -5.62 18.87 -4.58
N ASP A 189 -4.57 19.56 -4.23
CA ASP A 189 -4.54 20.55 -3.16
C ASP A 189 -3.93 21.87 -3.64
N SER A 190 -4.32 22.98 -3.04
CA SER A 190 -3.72 24.29 -3.25
C SER A 190 -2.72 24.66 -2.15
N GLY A 191 -2.09 23.68 -1.54
CA GLY A 191 -1.23 23.85 -0.38
C GLY A 191 0.18 24.31 -0.70
N ILE A 192 1.11 24.03 0.22
CA ILE A 192 2.51 24.49 0.16
C ILE A 192 3.28 23.96 -1.06
N GLY A 193 2.80 22.89 -1.71
CA GLY A 193 3.50 22.24 -2.81
C GLY A 193 4.82 21.62 -2.41
N LEU A 194 5.53 21.08 -3.41
CA LEU A 194 6.75 20.31 -3.24
C LEU A 194 7.82 20.75 -4.25
N THR A 195 9.05 20.78 -3.81
CA THR A 195 10.22 20.95 -4.68
C THR A 195 10.53 19.67 -5.46
N ARG A 196 11.29 19.77 -6.55
CA ARG A 196 11.77 18.58 -7.30
C ARG A 196 12.61 17.64 -6.45
N ALA A 197 13.35 18.16 -5.48
CA ALA A 197 14.17 17.35 -4.57
C ALA A 197 13.30 16.53 -3.59
N GLU A 198 12.22 17.12 -3.08
CA GLU A 198 11.25 16.45 -2.22
C GLU A 198 10.47 15.38 -2.96
N ILE A 199 10.00 15.67 -4.18
CA ILE A 199 9.29 14.71 -5.04
C ILE A 199 10.13 13.43 -5.26
N LYS A 200 11.45 13.55 -5.50
CA LYS A 200 12.35 12.41 -5.69
C LYS A 200 12.44 11.49 -4.46
N ARG A 201 12.16 11.98 -3.26
CA ARG A 201 12.24 11.24 -2.01
C ARG A 201 10.89 10.87 -1.43
N LEU A 202 9.82 11.51 -1.90
CA LEU A 202 8.47 11.48 -1.33
C LEU A 202 7.91 10.08 -1.06
N PHE A 203 8.20 9.14 -1.94
CA PHE A 203 7.70 7.76 -1.85
C PHE A 203 8.66 6.80 -1.15
N ARG A 204 9.75 7.29 -0.56
CA ARG A 204 10.62 6.47 0.28
C ARG A 204 10.02 6.35 1.67
N PRO A 205 10.09 5.18 2.31
CA PRO A 205 9.69 5.05 3.70
C PRO A 205 10.44 6.05 4.59
N PHE A 206 9.73 6.64 5.56
CA PHE A 206 10.25 7.66 6.49
C PHE A 206 10.73 8.96 5.83
N ALA A 207 10.40 9.19 4.56
CA ALA A 207 10.73 10.45 3.92
C ALA A 207 9.78 11.54 4.43
N GLN A 208 10.38 12.61 4.92
CA GLN A 208 9.71 13.88 5.26
C GLN A 208 10.28 14.97 4.37
N ALA A 209 9.45 15.94 3.98
CA ALA A 209 9.86 16.99 3.05
C ALA A 209 10.98 17.86 3.66
N SER A 210 10.80 18.35 4.90
CA SER A 210 11.81 19.04 5.70
C SER A 210 11.54 18.87 7.20
N VAL A 211 12.52 19.23 8.05
CA VAL A 211 12.38 19.22 9.51
C VAL A 211 11.29 20.20 9.96
N GLU A 212 11.22 21.37 9.34
CA GLU A 212 10.22 22.41 9.65
C GLU A 212 8.79 21.92 9.32
N ILE A 213 8.61 21.26 8.16
CA ILE A 213 7.34 20.68 7.76
C ILE A 213 6.94 19.56 8.72
N ALA A 214 7.89 18.73 9.13
CA ALA A 214 7.66 17.66 10.09
C ALA A 214 7.25 18.21 11.47
N GLN A 215 7.85 19.29 11.92
CA GLN A 215 7.49 19.94 13.19
C GLN A 215 6.13 20.63 13.13
N ARG A 216 5.79 21.26 12.00
CA ARG A 216 4.52 22.01 11.84
C ARG A 216 3.33 21.10 11.62
N TYR A 217 3.48 20.08 10.79
CA TYR A 217 2.37 19.24 10.34
C TYR A 217 2.42 17.81 10.90
N GLY A 218 3.54 17.36 11.48
CA GLY A 218 3.70 16.02 12.03
C GLY A 218 3.68 14.90 10.97
N GLY A 219 3.67 13.65 11.43
CA GLY A 219 3.50 12.46 10.60
C GLY A 219 4.77 11.64 10.42
N ALA A 220 4.63 10.29 10.29
CA ALA A 220 5.75 9.35 10.23
C ALA A 220 6.45 9.24 8.86
N GLY A 221 5.95 9.91 7.81
CA GLY A 221 6.53 9.85 6.46
C GLY A 221 6.33 8.54 5.72
N LEU A 222 5.28 7.81 6.04
CA LEU A 222 5.09 6.42 5.59
C LEU A 222 3.84 6.22 4.75
N GLY A 223 2.83 7.06 4.94
CA GLY A 223 1.55 6.94 4.24
C GLY A 223 1.71 6.86 2.72
N LEU A 224 2.44 7.78 2.12
CA LEU A 224 2.63 7.81 0.66
C LEU A 224 3.43 6.62 0.12
N SER A 225 4.38 6.07 0.87
CA SER A 225 5.11 4.86 0.47
C SER A 225 4.21 3.63 0.46
N ILE A 226 3.26 3.54 1.41
CA ILE A 226 2.24 2.49 1.47
C ILE A 226 1.27 2.64 0.30
N VAL A 227 0.75 3.86 0.07
CA VAL A 227 -0.17 4.13 -1.05
C VAL A 227 0.49 3.80 -2.39
N LYS A 228 1.77 4.13 -2.57
CA LYS A 228 2.55 3.77 -3.77
C LYS A 228 2.65 2.25 -3.96
N THR A 229 2.95 1.52 -2.88
CA THR A 229 3.02 0.06 -2.91
C THR A 229 1.67 -0.54 -3.26
N LEU A 230 0.60 -0.02 -2.69
CA LEU A 230 -0.77 -0.48 -2.92
C LEU A 230 -1.21 -0.24 -4.37
N ALA A 231 -0.96 0.96 -4.91
CA ALA A 231 -1.23 1.28 -6.31
C ALA A 231 -0.54 0.29 -7.27
N LYS A 232 0.74 -0.01 -7.02
CA LYS A 232 1.48 -1.01 -7.81
C LYS A 232 0.90 -2.41 -7.71
N ARG A 233 0.45 -2.83 -6.53
CA ARG A 233 -0.21 -4.12 -6.33
C ARG A 233 -1.56 -4.21 -7.02
N MET A 234 -2.27 -3.09 -7.12
CA MET A 234 -3.49 -2.98 -7.91
C MET A 234 -3.23 -2.82 -9.42
N GLY A 235 -2.01 -3.05 -9.90
CA GLY A 235 -1.65 -2.98 -11.32
C GLY A 235 -1.55 -1.56 -11.88
N GLY A 236 -1.50 -0.56 -11.02
CA GLY A 236 -1.34 0.86 -11.37
C GLY A 236 -0.09 1.51 -10.78
N ASP A 237 -0.17 2.78 -10.48
CA ASP A 237 0.91 3.55 -9.87
C ASP A 237 0.37 4.75 -9.07
N LEU A 238 1.24 5.38 -8.27
CA LEU A 238 1.02 6.68 -7.66
C LEU A 238 2.08 7.65 -8.17
N THR A 239 1.67 8.72 -8.81
CA THR A 239 2.53 9.81 -9.27
C THR A 239 2.11 11.12 -8.64
N VAL A 240 2.98 12.13 -8.72
CA VAL A 240 2.71 13.47 -8.21
C VAL A 240 3.26 14.52 -9.17
N THR A 241 2.47 15.55 -9.39
CA THR A 241 2.91 16.83 -9.98
C THR A 241 2.70 17.92 -8.95
N SER A 242 3.69 18.78 -8.74
CA SER A 242 3.62 19.82 -7.72
C SER A 242 4.56 20.97 -8.04
N THR A 243 4.18 22.15 -7.55
CA THR A 243 4.99 23.36 -7.63
C THR A 243 4.99 24.02 -6.25
N PRO A 244 6.15 24.41 -5.71
CA PRO A 244 6.21 25.14 -4.44
C PRO A 244 5.31 26.36 -4.44
N GLY A 245 4.43 26.47 -3.43
CA GLY A 245 3.41 27.52 -3.33
C GLY A 245 2.21 27.38 -4.26
N GLY A 246 2.23 26.40 -5.18
CA GLY A 246 1.14 26.15 -6.14
C GLY A 246 0.34 24.88 -5.90
N GLY A 247 0.62 24.18 -4.78
CA GLY A 247 -0.07 22.95 -4.41
C GLY A 247 0.47 21.71 -5.10
N SER A 248 -0.26 20.61 -4.94
CA SER A 248 0.10 19.30 -5.48
C SER A 248 -1.10 18.60 -6.12
N ALA A 249 -0.82 17.70 -7.07
CA ALA A 249 -1.78 16.79 -7.62
C ALA A 249 -1.21 15.37 -7.54
N PHE A 250 -1.79 14.55 -6.68
CA PHE A 250 -1.47 13.13 -6.53
C PHE A 250 -2.39 12.32 -7.43
N HIS A 251 -1.80 11.51 -8.30
CA HIS A 251 -2.53 10.69 -9.24
C HIS A 251 -2.30 9.21 -8.90
N PHE A 252 -3.31 8.60 -8.27
CA PHE A 252 -3.39 7.18 -7.98
C PHE A 252 -4.10 6.47 -9.13
N THR A 253 -3.54 5.35 -9.60
CA THR A 253 -4.19 4.51 -10.62
C THR A 253 -4.30 3.07 -10.13
N ALA A 254 -5.35 2.36 -10.55
CA ALA A 254 -5.55 0.94 -10.32
C ALA A 254 -6.16 0.28 -11.55
N MET A 255 -5.79 -0.98 -11.84
CA MET A 255 -6.32 -1.81 -12.92
C MET A 255 -7.35 -2.78 -12.36
N LEU A 256 -8.64 -2.51 -12.56
CA LEU A 256 -9.73 -3.26 -11.95
C LEU A 256 -10.61 -3.92 -13.02
N PRO A 257 -11.02 -5.19 -12.84
CA PRO A 257 -12.05 -5.79 -13.67
C PRO A 257 -13.40 -5.10 -13.47
N VAL A 258 -14.17 -4.94 -14.54
CA VAL A 258 -15.57 -4.53 -14.44
C VAL A 258 -16.39 -5.75 -14.02
N ALA A 259 -17.23 -5.60 -13.00
CA ALA A 259 -18.11 -6.69 -12.59
C ALA A 259 -19.19 -6.93 -13.67
N PRO A 260 -19.56 -8.18 -13.97
CA PRO A 260 -20.67 -8.45 -14.89
C PRO A 260 -21.98 -7.89 -14.32
N ASP A 261 -22.84 -7.40 -15.21
CA ASP A 261 -24.19 -7.00 -14.85
C ASP A 261 -24.99 -8.21 -14.39
N GLU A 262 -25.60 -8.15 -13.21
CA GLU A 262 -26.45 -9.23 -12.68
C GLU A 262 -27.71 -9.44 -13.53
N GLY A 263 -28.07 -8.48 -14.41
CA GLY A 263 -29.21 -8.56 -15.32
C GLY A 263 -29.00 -9.42 -16.57
N ALA A 264 -27.77 -9.88 -16.87
CA ALA A 264 -27.49 -10.69 -18.08
C ALA A 264 -27.66 -12.21 -17.88
N LYS A 265 -28.05 -12.68 -16.69
CA LYS A 265 -28.38 -14.09 -16.44
C LYS A 265 -29.87 -14.29 -16.35
N ALA A 266 -30.58 -14.35 -17.50
CA ALA A 266 -31.77 -15.15 -17.70
C ALA A 266 -32.34 -14.93 -19.11
N ALA A 267 -31.66 -15.41 -20.15
CA ALA A 267 -32.36 -15.84 -21.36
C ALA A 267 -32.49 -17.36 -21.24
N PRO A 268 -33.69 -17.92 -21.05
CA PRO A 268 -33.87 -19.37 -21.08
C PRO A 268 -33.55 -19.85 -22.49
N ALA A 269 -32.67 -20.85 -22.57
CA ALA A 269 -32.42 -21.56 -23.81
C ALA A 269 -33.78 -22.10 -24.32
N SER A 270 -34.30 -21.45 -25.36
CA SER A 270 -35.49 -21.92 -26.06
C SER A 270 -35.19 -23.31 -26.59
N GLN A 271 -35.88 -24.30 -26.03
CA GLN A 271 -35.99 -25.65 -26.56
C GLN A 271 -36.45 -25.55 -28.03
N ARG A 272 -35.57 -25.87 -28.94
CA ARG A 272 -35.99 -26.24 -30.28
C ARG A 272 -36.32 -27.73 -30.30
N ARG A 273 -37.60 -28.02 -30.49
CA ARG A 273 -38.09 -29.33 -30.93
C ARG A 273 -37.73 -29.59 -32.38
#